data_47edc07ca8acd3959ebc7deb57f1d89d
#
_entry.id   47edc07ca8acd3959ebc7deb57f1d89d
#
_cell.length_a   1.000
_cell.length_b   1.000
_cell.length_c   1.000
_cell.angle_alpha   90.00
_cell.angle_beta   90.00
_cell.angle_gamma   90.00
#
_symmetry.space_group_name_H-M   'P 1'
#
loop_
_entity.id
_entity.type
_entity.pdbx_description
1 polymer ?
#
loop_
_entity_poly.entity_id
_entity_poly.type
_entity_poly.pdbx_seq_one_letter_code
_entity_poly.pdbx_strand_id
1 'polypeptide(L)'
;MTDIIQLLPDHIANQIAAGEVIQRPASAVKELLENAVDAGADEIKLIINDAGKALIQVIDNGKGMSVTDARMAFERHATSKISNIEDLFRIKTMGFRGEALASIAAVAEVEMKTRRDLDEAGLYLEIENSLVKKQEPVAVPVGTSIAMKNLFFNVPARRNFLKSNAAELRHIVDEFIRVAMSFPNIFFSFTSNGQEVFHLDKGTLKQRIVQLLGNNYNAKLVPVQEQTDYMNIYGFVGKPETAKKTRGDQYFFVNNRFIKSAYLNHAVMNAFNEMIGKDSFPMYALFIDLDPAQLDINVHPTKQEIKFEDEKIVYAFVQSAVKHALAQFSITPTLDFDLDASIQSLDAISKPFTEEKRSSASTSSLFNTFTQKNQSHFIEGRSELKHWKEFYEGSAAPATGPVSDTTIGSAVAQPQPDTSHAFQLLNSFIVVQHNRGYLLLHQQNAHERVLYERFNNAVAGKPIATQSSLFPATLELSVMDAMMLQDLLPDLQQLGYLLEPFGNQTFVIQGTPADVDQGNERTAIEKLLEQFKHFSSELKFSKREKLIRSMALQQSVKAGVQLGAKEMQTLLDELFQCSTPNITPNGKPTYLEFKKDELDKLFGR
;
A
#
# COMPACT_ATOMS: atom_id res chain seq x y z
N MET A 1 16.47 -51.99 -0.27
CA MET A 1 16.38 -50.51 -0.08
C MET A 1 14.98 -50.25 0.41
N THR A 2 14.82 -49.65 1.57
CA THR A 2 13.48 -49.20 2.04
C THR A 2 13.03 -47.99 1.24
N ASP A 3 11.78 -47.99 0.80
CA ASP A 3 11.20 -46.88 0.05
C ASP A 3 11.30 -45.59 0.88
N ILE A 4 11.79 -44.52 0.25
CA ILE A 4 12.06 -43.23 0.90
C ILE A 4 10.83 -42.33 0.86
N ILE A 5 9.96 -42.50 -0.13
CA ILE A 5 8.73 -41.69 -0.31
C ILE A 5 7.62 -42.28 0.56
N GLN A 6 7.06 -41.46 1.45
CA GLN A 6 5.94 -41.83 2.32
C GLN A 6 4.80 -40.83 2.19
N LEU A 7 3.56 -41.33 2.30
CA LEU A 7 2.38 -40.46 2.36
C LEU A 7 2.39 -39.68 3.68
N LEU A 8 2.20 -38.38 3.58
CA LEU A 8 2.08 -37.54 4.79
C LEU A 8 0.75 -37.80 5.49
N PRO A 9 0.73 -37.83 6.84
CA PRO A 9 -0.52 -37.82 7.59
C PRO A 9 -1.41 -36.62 7.21
N ASP A 10 -2.72 -36.86 7.13
CA ASP A 10 -3.70 -35.86 6.64
C ASP A 10 -3.61 -34.52 7.39
N HIS A 11 -3.38 -34.54 8.71
CA HIS A 11 -3.26 -33.31 9.50
C HIS A 11 -2.04 -32.47 9.10
N ILE A 12 -0.91 -33.10 8.75
CA ILE A 12 0.30 -32.40 8.28
C ILE A 12 0.06 -31.86 6.86
N ALA A 13 -0.50 -32.68 5.97
CA ALA A 13 -0.85 -32.26 4.62
C ALA A 13 -1.83 -31.06 4.64
N ASN A 14 -2.81 -31.09 5.55
CA ASN A 14 -3.76 -30.00 5.74
C ASN A 14 -3.09 -28.71 6.25
N GLN A 15 -2.16 -28.80 7.21
CA GLN A 15 -1.40 -27.64 7.71
C GLN A 15 -0.47 -27.01 6.65
N ILE A 16 0.16 -27.84 5.81
CA ILE A 16 1.01 -27.35 4.71
C ILE A 16 0.16 -26.59 3.71
N ALA A 17 -0.92 -27.18 3.23
CA ALA A 17 -1.80 -26.55 2.26
C ALA A 17 -2.54 -25.33 2.83
N ALA A 18 -2.97 -25.38 4.09
CA ALA A 18 -3.52 -24.19 4.77
C ALA A 18 -2.54 -23.01 4.75
N GLY A 19 -1.24 -23.29 4.72
CA GLY A 19 -0.23 -22.26 4.65
C GLY A 19 -0.12 -21.52 3.34
N GLU A 20 -0.59 -22.09 2.27
CA GLU A 20 -0.65 -21.43 0.97
C GLU A 20 -1.86 -20.50 0.87
N VAL A 21 -2.96 -20.85 1.55
CA VAL A 21 -4.22 -20.09 1.54
C VAL A 21 -4.25 -19.03 2.65
N ILE A 22 -3.98 -19.44 3.89
CA ILE A 22 -4.05 -18.57 5.07
C ILE A 22 -2.62 -18.22 5.54
N GLN A 23 -2.06 -17.18 4.96
CA GLN A 23 -0.71 -16.71 5.29
C GLN A 23 -0.69 -15.74 6.48
N ARG A 24 -1.79 -15.03 6.71
CA ARG A 24 -1.97 -13.99 7.75
C ARG A 24 -3.44 -13.80 8.11
N PRO A 25 -3.77 -13.06 9.19
CA PRO A 25 -5.15 -12.76 9.58
C PRO A 25 -5.99 -12.17 8.43
N ALA A 26 -5.44 -11.23 7.67
CA ALA A 26 -6.13 -10.59 6.55
C ALA A 26 -6.57 -11.58 5.46
N SER A 27 -5.83 -12.68 5.24
CA SER A 27 -6.23 -13.72 4.28
C SER A 27 -7.51 -14.43 4.72
N ALA A 28 -7.64 -14.75 6.01
CA ALA A 28 -8.84 -15.36 6.56
C ALA A 28 -10.03 -14.40 6.51
N VAL A 29 -9.81 -13.12 6.88
CA VAL A 29 -10.85 -12.08 6.79
C VAL A 29 -11.39 -11.98 5.36
N LYS A 30 -10.50 -11.91 4.37
CA LYS A 30 -10.91 -11.86 2.95
C LYS A 30 -11.81 -13.03 2.57
N GLU A 31 -11.36 -14.26 2.81
CA GLU A 31 -12.14 -15.46 2.43
C GLU A 31 -13.48 -15.55 3.17
N LEU A 32 -13.55 -15.16 4.45
CA LEU A 32 -14.81 -15.16 5.22
C LEU A 32 -15.78 -14.08 4.72
N LEU A 33 -15.30 -12.86 4.41
CA LEU A 33 -16.13 -11.80 3.85
C LEU A 33 -16.65 -12.17 2.45
N GLU A 34 -15.79 -12.72 1.59
CA GLU A 34 -16.18 -13.19 0.26
C GLU A 34 -17.24 -14.31 0.35
N ASN A 35 -17.14 -15.21 1.33
CA ASN A 35 -18.14 -16.24 1.57
C ASN A 35 -19.49 -15.67 2.04
N ALA A 36 -19.49 -14.64 2.89
CA ALA A 36 -20.71 -13.96 3.33
C ALA A 36 -21.40 -13.25 2.16
N VAL A 37 -20.64 -12.59 1.28
CA VAL A 37 -21.18 -12.00 0.04
C VAL A 37 -21.79 -13.08 -0.87
N ASP A 38 -21.08 -14.19 -1.11
CA ASP A 38 -21.55 -15.31 -1.94
C ASP A 38 -22.78 -16.02 -1.33
N ALA A 39 -22.98 -15.91 0.01
CA ALA A 39 -24.18 -16.38 0.67
C ALA A 39 -25.41 -15.48 0.43
N GLY A 40 -25.24 -14.37 -0.28
CA GLY A 40 -26.31 -13.41 -0.57
C GLY A 40 -26.69 -12.56 0.63
N ALA A 41 -25.77 -12.34 1.56
CA ALA A 41 -25.99 -11.47 2.70
C ALA A 41 -26.20 -10.00 2.28
N ASP A 42 -27.06 -9.29 2.95
CA ASP A 42 -27.25 -7.86 2.82
C ASP A 42 -26.78 -7.07 4.06
N GLU A 43 -26.34 -7.79 5.10
CA GLU A 43 -25.71 -7.28 6.31
C GLU A 43 -24.54 -8.19 6.72
N ILE A 44 -23.33 -7.61 6.83
CA ILE A 44 -22.10 -8.33 7.19
C ILE A 44 -21.37 -7.56 8.29
N LYS A 45 -21.07 -8.26 9.40
CA LYS A 45 -20.33 -7.72 10.54
C LYS A 45 -19.00 -8.43 10.71
N LEU A 46 -17.91 -7.66 10.78
CA LEU A 46 -16.57 -8.15 11.07
C LEU A 46 -16.16 -7.72 12.48
N ILE A 47 -15.77 -8.67 13.32
CA ILE A 47 -15.29 -8.45 14.69
C ILE A 47 -13.88 -9.01 14.80
N ILE A 48 -12.93 -8.18 15.22
CA ILE A 48 -11.51 -8.51 15.34
C ILE A 48 -11.02 -8.22 16.74
N ASN A 49 -10.30 -9.16 17.36
CA ASN A 49 -9.55 -8.91 18.58
C ASN A 49 -8.07 -9.26 18.38
N ASP A 50 -7.18 -8.48 18.99
CA ASP A 50 -5.73 -8.63 18.92
C ASP A 50 -5.23 -8.74 17.46
N ALA A 51 -5.70 -7.83 16.59
CA ALA A 51 -5.39 -7.80 15.17
C ALA A 51 -5.62 -9.14 14.44
N GLY A 52 -6.61 -9.89 14.86
CA GLY A 52 -6.99 -11.19 14.30
C GLY A 52 -6.19 -12.38 14.80
N LYS A 53 -5.30 -12.19 15.76
CA LYS A 53 -4.55 -13.28 16.40
C LYS A 53 -5.40 -14.05 17.39
N ALA A 54 -6.20 -13.32 18.18
CA ALA A 54 -7.09 -13.89 19.19
C ALA A 54 -8.48 -14.24 18.62
N LEU A 55 -9.07 -13.34 17.82
CA LEU A 55 -10.39 -13.54 17.23
C LEU A 55 -10.52 -12.85 15.88
N ILE A 56 -11.07 -13.59 14.91
CA ILE A 56 -11.70 -13.09 13.69
C ILE A 56 -13.09 -13.68 13.64
N GLN A 57 -14.13 -12.84 13.69
CA GLN A 57 -15.52 -13.28 13.56
C GLN A 57 -16.22 -12.52 12.44
N VAL A 58 -16.85 -13.25 11.53
CA VAL A 58 -17.74 -12.71 10.50
C VAL A 58 -19.15 -13.21 10.78
N ILE A 59 -20.09 -12.29 10.82
CA ILE A 59 -21.53 -12.56 11.02
C ILE A 59 -22.25 -12.02 9.80
N ASP A 60 -23.04 -12.85 9.14
CA ASP A 60 -23.85 -12.50 7.98
C ASP A 60 -25.30 -12.94 8.18
N ASN A 61 -26.22 -12.28 7.48
CA ASN A 61 -27.62 -12.63 7.40
C ASN A 61 -28.01 -13.33 6.07
N GLY A 62 -27.03 -14.00 5.45
CA GLY A 62 -27.24 -14.73 4.19
C GLY A 62 -28.10 -15.97 4.34
N LYS A 63 -28.12 -16.82 3.31
CA LYS A 63 -28.97 -18.01 3.22
C LYS A 63 -28.74 -19.08 4.29
N GLY A 64 -27.63 -19.02 5.04
CA GLY A 64 -27.28 -20.07 6.00
C GLY A 64 -26.91 -21.41 5.35
N MET A 65 -26.70 -22.45 6.19
CA MET A 65 -26.34 -23.80 5.76
C MET A 65 -27.16 -24.84 6.48
N SER A 66 -27.43 -25.97 5.81
CA SER A 66 -28.02 -27.17 6.43
C SER A 66 -26.97 -27.82 7.36
N VAL A 67 -27.41 -28.73 8.22
CA VAL A 67 -26.53 -29.52 9.11
C VAL A 67 -25.45 -30.26 8.29
N THR A 68 -25.83 -30.83 7.16
CA THR A 68 -24.90 -31.54 6.27
C THR A 68 -23.93 -30.60 5.58
N ASP A 69 -24.45 -29.51 4.97
CA ASP A 69 -23.62 -28.53 4.27
C ASP A 69 -22.63 -27.86 5.23
N ALA A 70 -23.04 -27.56 6.45
CA ALA A 70 -22.22 -26.95 7.48
C ALA A 70 -20.99 -27.81 7.85
N ARG A 71 -21.16 -29.13 7.89
CA ARG A 71 -20.03 -30.07 8.08
C ARG A 71 -19.18 -30.17 6.84
N MET A 72 -19.83 -30.34 5.68
CA MET A 72 -19.12 -30.46 4.38
C MET A 72 -18.31 -29.21 4.02
N ALA A 73 -18.74 -28.03 4.49
CA ALA A 73 -18.03 -26.77 4.22
C ALA A 73 -16.59 -26.73 4.76
N PHE A 74 -16.26 -27.60 5.73
CA PHE A 74 -14.91 -27.74 6.29
C PHE A 74 -14.11 -28.91 5.69
N GLU A 75 -14.71 -29.66 4.77
CA GLU A 75 -14.00 -30.68 3.99
C GLU A 75 -13.27 -30.04 2.81
N ARG A 76 -12.13 -30.60 2.44
CA ARG A 76 -11.36 -30.11 1.28
C ARG A 76 -12.09 -30.44 -0.02
N HIS A 77 -12.00 -29.50 -0.96
CA HIS A 77 -12.63 -29.64 -2.28
C HIS A 77 -14.15 -29.72 -2.27
N ALA A 78 -14.78 -29.44 -1.12
CA ALA A 78 -16.23 -29.33 -1.00
C ALA A 78 -16.66 -27.89 -1.32
N THR A 79 -17.44 -27.71 -2.37
CA THR A 79 -17.92 -26.40 -2.82
C THR A 79 -19.32 -26.51 -3.40
N SER A 80 -20.13 -25.48 -3.18
CA SER A 80 -21.47 -25.32 -3.79
C SER A 80 -21.43 -24.43 -5.05
N LYS A 81 -20.22 -23.98 -5.47
CA LYS A 81 -20.06 -22.86 -6.42
C LYS A 81 -19.67 -23.32 -7.83
N ILE A 82 -19.07 -24.49 -7.95
CA ILE A 82 -18.70 -25.13 -9.21
C ILE A 82 -19.03 -26.61 -9.13
N SER A 83 -19.53 -27.19 -10.20
CA SER A 83 -19.90 -28.62 -10.30
C SER A 83 -19.19 -29.32 -11.45
N ASN A 84 -18.72 -28.57 -12.45
CA ASN A 84 -18.05 -29.11 -13.63
C ASN A 84 -16.91 -28.20 -14.10
N ILE A 85 -16.12 -28.66 -15.05
CA ILE A 85 -14.96 -27.91 -15.59
C ILE A 85 -15.40 -26.64 -16.31
N GLU A 86 -16.59 -26.63 -16.92
CA GLU A 86 -17.09 -25.45 -17.66
C GLU A 86 -17.39 -24.29 -16.73
N ASP A 87 -17.85 -24.58 -15.49
CA ASP A 87 -18.08 -23.56 -14.47
C ASP A 87 -16.80 -22.81 -14.10
N LEU A 88 -15.63 -23.48 -14.21
CA LEU A 88 -14.32 -22.86 -13.94
C LEU A 88 -14.00 -21.70 -14.87
N PHE A 89 -14.51 -21.74 -16.11
CA PHE A 89 -14.34 -20.67 -17.11
C PHE A 89 -15.45 -19.60 -17.04
N ARG A 90 -16.46 -19.76 -16.16
CA ARG A 90 -17.59 -18.84 -16.00
C ARG A 90 -17.82 -18.45 -14.56
N ILE A 91 -16.73 -18.33 -13.78
CA ILE A 91 -16.80 -18.01 -12.35
C ILE A 91 -17.45 -16.63 -12.15
N LYS A 92 -18.61 -16.62 -11.49
CA LYS A 92 -19.32 -15.40 -11.07
C LYS A 92 -19.21 -15.14 -9.56
N THR A 93 -18.83 -16.15 -8.77
CA THR A 93 -18.72 -16.09 -7.32
C THR A 93 -17.32 -15.61 -6.90
N MET A 94 -17.20 -15.04 -5.71
CA MET A 94 -15.91 -14.59 -5.16
C MET A 94 -15.01 -15.77 -4.79
N GLY A 95 -15.55 -16.82 -4.18
CA GLY A 95 -14.86 -18.08 -3.90
C GLY A 95 -15.27 -19.19 -4.87
N PHE A 96 -14.44 -20.22 -5.08
CA PHE A 96 -14.78 -21.38 -5.91
C PHE A 96 -14.04 -22.69 -5.55
N ARG A 97 -12.88 -22.63 -4.87
CA ARG A 97 -11.99 -23.80 -4.68
C ARG A 97 -12.44 -24.77 -3.59
N GLY A 98 -13.30 -24.36 -2.65
CA GLY A 98 -13.71 -25.20 -1.52
C GLY A 98 -12.58 -25.55 -0.56
N GLU A 99 -11.61 -24.67 -0.36
CA GLU A 99 -10.42 -24.93 0.48
C GLU A 99 -10.28 -23.96 1.64
N ALA A 100 -10.95 -22.80 1.61
CA ALA A 100 -10.72 -21.73 2.57
C ALA A 100 -11.12 -22.13 4.01
N LEU A 101 -12.32 -22.65 4.21
CA LEU A 101 -12.80 -23.06 5.55
C LEU A 101 -12.03 -24.27 6.09
N ALA A 102 -11.72 -25.25 5.24
CA ALA A 102 -10.86 -26.37 5.60
C ALA A 102 -9.46 -25.90 6.04
N SER A 103 -8.87 -24.93 5.32
CA SER A 103 -7.60 -24.31 5.66
C SER A 103 -7.64 -23.53 6.97
N ILE A 104 -8.72 -22.79 7.24
CA ILE A 104 -8.94 -22.09 8.51
C ILE A 104 -9.01 -23.09 9.67
N ALA A 105 -9.82 -24.17 9.54
CA ALA A 105 -9.98 -25.19 10.57
C ALA A 105 -8.69 -25.98 10.87
N ALA A 106 -7.75 -26.04 9.93
CA ALA A 106 -6.47 -26.68 10.12
C ALA A 106 -5.47 -25.85 10.97
N VAL A 107 -5.66 -24.51 11.07
CA VAL A 107 -4.71 -23.60 11.72
C VAL A 107 -5.30 -22.73 12.81
N ALA A 108 -6.60 -22.87 13.09
CA ALA A 108 -7.32 -22.12 14.11
C ALA A 108 -8.41 -22.98 14.76
N GLU A 109 -8.87 -22.56 15.93
CA GLU A 109 -10.10 -23.05 16.55
C GLU A 109 -11.28 -22.34 15.91
N VAL A 110 -12.29 -23.08 15.44
CA VAL A 110 -13.43 -22.51 14.72
C VAL A 110 -14.73 -22.80 15.44
N GLU A 111 -15.52 -21.77 15.68
CA GLU A 111 -16.90 -21.89 16.10
C GLU A 111 -17.82 -21.36 14.99
N MET A 112 -18.77 -22.16 14.56
CA MET A 112 -19.76 -21.77 13.58
C MET A 112 -21.16 -21.90 14.14
N LYS A 113 -22.01 -20.90 13.86
CA LYS A 113 -23.43 -20.93 14.09
C LYS A 113 -24.12 -20.60 12.78
N THR A 114 -25.04 -21.44 12.34
CA THR A 114 -25.74 -21.22 11.07
C THR A 114 -27.17 -21.73 11.11
N ARG A 115 -28.07 -21.05 10.39
CA ARG A 115 -29.45 -21.44 10.22
C ARG A 115 -29.98 -20.98 8.87
N ARG A 116 -30.69 -21.86 8.17
CA ARG A 116 -31.46 -21.49 6.98
C ARG A 116 -32.85 -21.01 7.39
N ASP A 117 -33.52 -20.26 6.53
CA ASP A 117 -34.87 -19.76 6.78
C ASP A 117 -35.90 -20.90 6.99
N LEU A 118 -35.68 -22.03 6.31
CA LEU A 118 -36.56 -23.21 6.38
C LEU A 118 -36.34 -24.07 7.65
N ASP A 119 -35.31 -23.84 8.43
CA ASP A 119 -34.93 -24.65 9.58
C ASP A 119 -35.50 -24.02 10.87
N GLU A 120 -36.15 -24.85 11.73
CA GLU A 120 -36.68 -24.40 13.02
C GLU A 120 -35.56 -24.08 14.02
N ALA A 121 -34.46 -24.84 14.00
CA ALA A 121 -33.31 -24.65 14.85
C ALA A 121 -32.04 -24.50 14.00
N GLY A 122 -31.12 -23.66 14.46
CA GLY A 122 -29.78 -23.54 13.87
C GLY A 122 -28.83 -24.62 14.39
N LEU A 123 -27.66 -24.66 13.83
CA LEU A 123 -26.57 -25.55 14.19
C LEU A 123 -25.44 -24.75 14.85
N TYR A 124 -24.93 -25.24 15.98
CA TYR A 124 -23.61 -24.87 16.53
C TYR A 124 -22.61 -25.97 16.20
N LEU A 125 -21.46 -25.59 15.68
CA LEU A 125 -20.37 -26.48 15.34
C LEU A 125 -19.07 -25.92 15.87
N GLU A 126 -18.29 -26.74 16.59
CA GLU A 126 -16.96 -26.43 17.10
C GLU A 126 -15.94 -27.37 16.47
N ILE A 127 -14.88 -26.79 15.88
CA ILE A 127 -13.84 -27.53 15.15
C ILE A 127 -12.46 -27.11 15.67
N GLU A 128 -11.63 -28.08 15.95
CA GLU A 128 -10.23 -27.89 16.34
C GLU A 128 -9.36 -28.92 15.63
N ASN A 129 -8.25 -28.46 15.04
CA ASN A 129 -7.34 -29.32 14.25
C ASN A 129 -8.07 -30.11 13.15
N SER A 130 -9.00 -29.49 12.44
CA SER A 130 -9.87 -30.11 11.41
C SER A 130 -10.79 -31.23 11.94
N LEU A 131 -10.97 -31.37 13.25
CA LEU A 131 -11.84 -32.37 13.87
C LEU A 131 -13.03 -31.68 14.54
N VAL A 132 -14.23 -32.17 14.27
CA VAL A 132 -15.45 -31.71 14.94
C VAL A 132 -15.40 -32.16 16.40
N LYS A 133 -15.37 -31.19 17.32
CA LYS A 133 -15.39 -31.42 18.78
C LYS A 133 -16.80 -31.43 19.33
N LYS A 134 -17.64 -30.52 18.83
CA LYS A 134 -18.99 -30.34 19.32
C LYS A 134 -19.96 -30.02 18.18
N GLN A 135 -21.14 -30.61 18.25
CA GLN A 135 -22.24 -30.32 17.32
C GLN A 135 -23.54 -30.38 18.09
N GLU A 136 -24.29 -29.29 18.12
CA GLU A 136 -25.57 -29.23 18.84
C GLU A 136 -26.53 -28.24 18.17
N PRO A 137 -27.83 -28.44 18.32
CA PRO A 137 -28.82 -27.46 17.88
C PRO A 137 -28.75 -26.20 18.74
N VAL A 138 -28.98 -25.04 18.14
CA VAL A 138 -28.93 -23.73 18.81
C VAL A 138 -29.98 -22.79 18.24
N ALA A 139 -30.53 -21.93 19.10
CA ALA A 139 -31.41 -20.85 18.65
C ALA A 139 -30.58 -19.65 18.15
N VAL A 140 -30.61 -19.42 16.84
CA VAL A 140 -29.87 -18.30 16.18
C VAL A 140 -30.73 -17.73 15.05
N PRO A 141 -30.50 -16.45 14.66
CA PRO A 141 -31.16 -15.88 13.48
C PRO A 141 -30.73 -16.60 12.20
N VAL A 142 -31.42 -16.34 11.10
CA VAL A 142 -31.04 -16.80 9.76
C VAL A 142 -29.73 -16.19 9.38
N GLY A 143 -28.84 -16.96 8.73
CA GLY A 143 -27.52 -16.54 8.32
C GLY A 143 -26.41 -17.40 8.91
N THR A 144 -25.20 -16.89 8.91
CA THR A 144 -24.02 -17.61 9.41
C THR A 144 -23.13 -16.70 10.26
N SER A 145 -22.63 -17.24 11.36
CA SER A 145 -21.57 -16.62 12.18
C SER A 145 -20.43 -17.60 12.27
N ILE A 146 -19.25 -17.22 11.76
CA ILE A 146 -18.01 -17.99 11.85
C ILE A 146 -17.01 -17.19 12.70
N ALA A 147 -16.61 -17.77 13.82
CA ALA A 147 -15.57 -17.23 14.70
C ALA A 147 -14.33 -18.13 14.62
N MET A 148 -13.23 -17.57 14.16
CA MET A 148 -11.91 -18.17 14.14
C MET A 148 -11.11 -17.62 15.31
N LYS A 149 -10.66 -18.49 16.20
CA LYS A 149 -9.94 -18.15 17.42
C LYS A 149 -8.50 -18.67 17.38
N ASN A 150 -7.61 -18.00 18.09
CA ASN A 150 -6.22 -18.46 18.33
C ASN A 150 -5.47 -18.84 17.03
N LEU A 151 -5.48 -17.98 16.05
CA LEU A 151 -4.83 -18.22 14.75
C LEU A 151 -3.38 -18.70 14.93
N PHE A 152 -3.01 -19.79 14.25
CA PHE A 152 -1.72 -20.47 14.31
C PHE A 152 -1.37 -21.04 15.71
N PHE A 153 -2.38 -21.41 16.53
CA PHE A 153 -2.13 -22.01 17.85
C PHE A 153 -1.29 -23.30 17.75
N ASN A 154 -1.49 -24.06 16.69
CA ASN A 154 -0.81 -25.34 16.42
C ASN A 154 0.39 -25.21 15.45
N VAL A 155 0.74 -23.98 15.01
CA VAL A 155 1.88 -23.69 14.13
C VAL A 155 2.72 -22.54 14.71
N PRO A 156 3.46 -22.75 15.82
CA PRO A 156 4.18 -21.68 16.53
C PRO A 156 5.13 -20.86 15.65
N ALA A 157 5.82 -21.51 14.70
CA ALA A 157 6.71 -20.83 13.76
C ALA A 157 5.97 -19.72 12.99
N ARG A 158 4.77 -19.99 12.47
CA ARG A 158 3.96 -18.97 11.74
C ARG A 158 3.45 -17.88 12.65
N ARG A 159 3.05 -18.22 13.87
CA ARG A 159 2.62 -17.23 14.87
C ARG A 159 3.73 -16.22 15.16
N ASN A 160 4.98 -16.65 15.23
CA ASN A 160 6.14 -15.79 15.46
C ASN A 160 6.50 -14.92 14.23
N PHE A 161 6.10 -15.31 13.02
CA PHE A 161 6.31 -14.53 11.81
C PHE A 161 5.26 -13.43 11.58
N LEU A 162 4.18 -13.41 12.37
CA LEU A 162 3.20 -12.32 12.30
C LEU A 162 3.86 -11.00 12.70
N LYS A 163 3.51 -9.96 11.96
CA LYS A 163 4.00 -8.61 12.23
C LYS A 163 3.35 -8.02 13.50
N SER A 164 3.67 -6.77 13.81
CA SER A 164 3.02 -6.04 14.90
C SER A 164 1.50 -5.95 14.68
N ASN A 165 0.74 -5.84 15.77
CA ASN A 165 -0.73 -5.74 15.70
C ASN A 165 -1.20 -4.59 14.79
N ALA A 166 -0.55 -3.43 14.85
CA ALA A 166 -0.86 -2.32 13.96
C ALA A 166 -0.63 -2.65 12.47
N ALA A 167 0.40 -3.44 12.14
CA ALA A 167 0.66 -3.84 10.77
C ALA A 167 -0.34 -4.90 10.27
N GLU A 168 -0.69 -5.90 11.11
CA GLU A 168 -1.68 -6.91 10.74
C GLU A 168 -3.08 -6.30 10.62
N LEU A 169 -3.44 -5.38 11.54
CA LEU A 169 -4.73 -4.70 11.48
C LEU A 169 -4.88 -3.84 10.21
N ARG A 170 -3.81 -3.16 9.77
CA ARG A 170 -3.82 -2.43 8.48
C ARG A 170 -4.09 -3.36 7.29
N HIS A 171 -3.48 -4.56 7.26
CA HIS A 171 -3.76 -5.52 6.20
C HIS A 171 -5.21 -6.01 6.24
N ILE A 172 -5.81 -6.18 7.44
CA ILE A 172 -7.23 -6.54 7.60
C ILE A 172 -8.11 -5.40 7.06
N VAL A 173 -7.82 -4.16 7.43
CA VAL A 173 -8.55 -2.97 6.93
C VAL A 173 -8.46 -2.87 5.41
N ASP A 174 -7.30 -3.10 4.81
CA ASP A 174 -7.12 -3.11 3.35
C ASP A 174 -8.03 -4.13 2.66
N GLU A 175 -8.10 -5.38 3.16
CA GLU A 175 -8.97 -6.40 2.57
C GLU A 175 -10.46 -6.08 2.82
N PHE A 176 -10.82 -5.55 4.00
CA PHE A 176 -12.18 -5.11 4.29
C PHE A 176 -12.63 -3.99 3.33
N ILE A 177 -11.79 -2.96 3.10
CA ILE A 177 -12.06 -1.87 2.17
C ILE A 177 -12.31 -2.42 0.77
N ARG A 178 -11.47 -3.35 0.29
CA ARG A 178 -11.59 -3.94 -1.04
C ARG A 178 -12.90 -4.68 -1.24
N VAL A 179 -13.31 -5.49 -0.26
CA VAL A 179 -14.59 -6.21 -0.34
C VAL A 179 -15.76 -5.25 -0.20
N ALA A 180 -15.77 -4.36 0.81
CA ALA A 180 -16.87 -3.45 1.06
C ALA A 180 -17.10 -2.44 -0.08
N MET A 181 -16.02 -2.02 -0.78
CA MET A 181 -16.11 -1.11 -1.93
C MET A 181 -16.81 -1.75 -3.12
N SER A 182 -16.64 -3.06 -3.34
CA SER A 182 -17.28 -3.78 -4.45
C SER A 182 -18.79 -3.96 -4.28
N PHE A 183 -19.29 -3.85 -3.05
CA PHE A 183 -20.71 -4.16 -2.74
C PHE A 183 -21.37 -3.02 -1.96
N PRO A 184 -21.61 -1.85 -2.60
CA PRO A 184 -22.18 -0.67 -1.92
C PRO A 184 -23.62 -0.89 -1.42
N ASN A 185 -24.33 -1.87 -1.97
CA ASN A 185 -25.70 -2.25 -1.59
C ASN A 185 -25.77 -3.15 -0.35
N ILE A 186 -24.63 -3.60 0.20
CA ILE A 186 -24.54 -4.40 1.43
C ILE A 186 -24.17 -3.49 2.58
N PHE A 187 -24.81 -3.65 3.74
CA PHE A 187 -24.38 -3.02 4.98
C PHE A 187 -23.14 -3.74 5.52
N PHE A 188 -22.10 -2.99 5.86
CA PHE A 188 -20.91 -3.52 6.50
C PHE A 188 -20.62 -2.80 7.80
N SER A 189 -20.26 -3.54 8.86
CA SER A 189 -19.62 -2.98 10.05
C SER A 189 -18.33 -3.71 10.38
N PHE A 190 -17.38 -2.98 10.92
CA PHE A 190 -16.11 -3.52 11.37
C PHE A 190 -15.78 -3.00 12.77
N THR A 191 -15.64 -3.91 13.72
CA THR A 191 -15.28 -3.61 15.11
C THR A 191 -13.94 -4.24 15.45
N SER A 192 -13.03 -3.49 16.04
CA SER A 192 -11.72 -3.96 16.51
C SER A 192 -11.55 -3.68 18.00
N ASN A 193 -11.27 -4.72 18.79
CA ASN A 193 -11.13 -4.63 20.26
C ASN A 193 -12.28 -3.86 20.94
N GLY A 194 -13.50 -4.06 20.46
CA GLY A 194 -14.70 -3.39 20.99
C GLY A 194 -14.96 -1.99 20.48
N GLN A 195 -14.07 -1.41 19.67
CA GLN A 195 -14.26 -0.10 19.03
C GLN A 195 -14.74 -0.28 17.60
N GLU A 196 -15.76 0.48 17.19
CA GLU A 196 -16.25 0.51 15.83
C GLU A 196 -15.24 1.25 14.94
N VAL A 197 -14.71 0.56 13.92
CA VAL A 197 -13.73 1.09 12.95
C VAL A 197 -14.46 1.61 11.71
N PHE A 198 -15.43 0.86 11.23
CA PHE A 198 -16.30 1.23 10.10
C PHE A 198 -17.76 0.92 10.42
N HIS A 199 -18.62 1.85 9.98
CA HIS A 199 -20.05 1.72 9.87
C HIS A 199 -20.47 2.18 8.49
N LEU A 200 -20.80 1.24 7.62
CA LEU A 200 -21.00 1.50 6.19
C LEU A 200 -22.44 1.18 5.81
N ASP A 201 -23.28 2.21 5.74
CA ASP A 201 -24.66 2.08 5.31
C ASP A 201 -24.77 1.70 3.84
N LYS A 202 -25.85 1.01 3.49
CA LYS A 202 -26.21 0.70 2.10
C LYS A 202 -26.39 2.01 1.31
N GLY A 203 -25.88 2.05 0.09
CA GLY A 203 -25.95 3.28 -0.70
C GLY A 203 -25.37 3.13 -2.10
N THR A 204 -25.08 4.27 -2.71
CA THR A 204 -24.43 4.35 -4.01
C THR A 204 -22.92 4.09 -3.90
N LEU A 205 -22.28 3.76 -5.02
CA LEU A 205 -20.82 3.58 -5.07
C LEU A 205 -20.08 4.84 -4.60
N LYS A 206 -20.57 6.03 -4.98
CA LYS A 206 -19.97 7.30 -4.51
C LYS A 206 -20.03 7.44 -2.99
N GLN A 207 -21.19 7.15 -2.39
CA GLN A 207 -21.35 7.19 -0.94
C GLN A 207 -20.42 6.19 -0.26
N ARG A 208 -20.32 4.96 -0.79
CA ARG A 208 -19.43 3.93 -0.27
C ARG A 208 -17.96 4.34 -0.32
N ILE A 209 -17.50 4.95 -1.42
CA ILE A 209 -16.12 5.47 -1.54
C ILE A 209 -15.86 6.55 -0.46
N VAL A 210 -16.83 7.47 -0.27
CA VAL A 210 -16.70 8.53 0.74
C VAL A 210 -16.70 7.96 2.17
N GLN A 211 -17.56 6.98 2.48
CA GLN A 211 -17.58 6.30 3.77
C GLN A 211 -16.24 5.59 4.07
N LEU A 212 -15.59 5.02 3.06
CA LEU A 212 -14.33 4.27 3.22
C LEU A 212 -13.09 5.16 3.24
N LEU A 213 -13.01 6.16 2.36
CA LEU A 213 -11.80 6.97 2.14
C LEU A 213 -11.86 8.33 2.80
N GLY A 214 -13.03 8.74 3.31
CA GLY A 214 -13.23 10.00 4.04
C GLY A 214 -14.01 11.05 3.25
N ASN A 215 -14.62 11.97 4.01
CA ASN A 215 -15.50 13.03 3.49
C ASN A 215 -14.80 14.02 2.55
N ASN A 216 -13.47 14.13 2.65
CA ASN A 216 -12.66 15.00 1.79
C ASN A 216 -12.79 14.68 0.30
N TYR A 217 -13.22 13.47 -0.06
CA TYR A 217 -13.41 13.04 -1.45
C TYR A 217 -14.77 13.41 -2.02
N ASN A 218 -15.79 13.78 -1.22
CA ASN A 218 -17.17 13.94 -1.66
C ASN A 218 -17.35 14.91 -2.85
N ALA A 219 -16.68 16.08 -2.82
CA ALA A 219 -16.71 17.08 -3.89
C ALA A 219 -15.62 16.90 -4.96
N LYS A 220 -14.73 15.93 -4.77
CA LYS A 220 -13.50 15.77 -5.56
C LYS A 220 -13.50 14.51 -6.43
N LEU A 221 -14.60 13.77 -6.46
CA LEU A 221 -14.76 12.58 -7.29
C LEU A 221 -15.38 12.94 -8.63
N VAL A 222 -14.77 12.47 -9.70
CA VAL A 222 -15.25 12.58 -11.08
C VAL A 222 -15.78 11.21 -11.50
N PRO A 223 -17.05 11.09 -11.93
CA PRO A 223 -17.60 9.83 -12.39
C PRO A 223 -16.98 9.42 -13.71
N VAL A 224 -16.67 8.15 -13.85
CA VAL A 224 -16.26 7.49 -15.09
C VAL A 224 -17.37 6.55 -15.49
N GLN A 225 -17.84 6.63 -16.73
CA GLN A 225 -18.88 5.74 -17.26
C GLN A 225 -18.65 5.59 -18.76
N GLU A 226 -18.24 4.41 -19.22
CA GLU A 226 -18.11 4.06 -20.63
C GLU A 226 -18.62 2.65 -20.85
N GLN A 227 -19.54 2.50 -21.76
CA GLN A 227 -20.15 1.22 -22.10
C GLN A 227 -19.92 0.90 -23.56
N THR A 228 -19.41 -0.29 -23.83
CA THR A 228 -19.22 -0.85 -25.17
C THR A 228 -19.83 -2.25 -25.22
N ASP A 229 -19.94 -2.83 -26.42
CA ASP A 229 -20.41 -4.22 -26.58
C ASP A 229 -19.44 -5.25 -25.97
N TYR A 230 -18.20 -4.85 -25.72
CA TYR A 230 -17.13 -5.69 -25.21
C TYR A 230 -17.00 -5.63 -23.69
N MET A 231 -17.09 -4.43 -23.10
CA MET A 231 -16.93 -4.21 -21.67
C MET A 231 -17.70 -2.97 -21.19
N ASN A 232 -18.00 -2.95 -19.91
CA ASN A 232 -18.52 -1.77 -19.22
C ASN A 232 -17.47 -1.30 -18.19
N ILE A 233 -17.05 -0.02 -18.30
CA ILE A 233 -16.13 0.60 -17.35
C ILE A 233 -16.90 1.68 -16.61
N TYR A 234 -16.93 1.59 -15.28
CA TYR A 234 -17.58 2.59 -14.44
C TYR A 234 -16.83 2.79 -13.12
N GLY A 235 -17.17 3.86 -12.43
CA GLY A 235 -16.56 4.17 -11.15
C GLY A 235 -16.23 5.64 -10.98
N PHE A 236 -15.15 5.93 -10.27
CA PHE A 236 -14.74 7.29 -9.97
C PHE A 236 -13.23 7.43 -10.02
N VAL A 237 -12.78 8.61 -10.48
CA VAL A 237 -11.40 9.08 -10.35
C VAL A 237 -11.40 10.36 -9.52
N GLY A 238 -10.34 10.61 -8.78
CA GLY A 238 -10.16 11.86 -8.06
C GLY A 238 -9.74 12.99 -8.99
N LYS A 239 -10.16 14.23 -8.71
CA LYS A 239 -9.63 15.40 -9.41
C LYS A 239 -8.11 15.47 -9.25
N PRO A 240 -7.36 16.10 -10.20
CA PRO A 240 -5.89 16.19 -10.13
C PRO A 240 -5.34 16.71 -8.80
N GLU A 241 -6.06 17.62 -8.16
CA GLU A 241 -5.70 18.19 -6.84
C GLU A 241 -5.70 17.17 -5.69
N THR A 242 -6.33 16.00 -5.89
CA THR A 242 -6.37 14.91 -4.89
C THR A 242 -5.20 13.95 -5.02
N ALA A 243 -4.34 14.13 -6.03
CA ALA A 243 -3.21 13.25 -6.24
C ALA A 243 -2.22 13.33 -5.08
N LYS A 244 -1.80 12.18 -4.57
CA LYS A 244 -0.88 12.04 -3.44
C LYS A 244 0.48 11.55 -3.94
N LYS A 245 1.55 11.84 -3.18
CA LYS A 245 2.89 11.31 -3.45
C LYS A 245 3.03 9.83 -3.08
N THR A 246 2.07 9.28 -2.37
CA THR A 246 2.04 7.87 -1.96
C THR A 246 0.93 7.12 -2.64
N ARG A 247 1.18 5.82 -2.91
CA ARG A 247 0.14 4.91 -3.38
C ARG A 247 -0.72 4.46 -2.20
N GLY A 248 -1.98 4.09 -2.47
CA GLY A 248 -2.88 3.55 -1.46
C GLY A 248 -4.36 3.67 -1.84
N ASP A 249 -4.70 4.69 -2.62
CA ASP A 249 -6.09 4.98 -3.00
C ASP A 249 -6.34 4.57 -4.48
N GLN A 250 -5.76 3.44 -4.91
CA GLN A 250 -5.85 2.93 -6.28
C GLN A 250 -6.55 1.57 -6.27
N TYR A 251 -7.77 1.52 -6.79
CA TYR A 251 -8.60 0.32 -6.78
C TYR A 251 -9.11 -0.01 -8.18
N PHE A 252 -8.75 -1.22 -8.67
CA PHE A 252 -9.37 -1.83 -9.84
C PHE A 252 -10.20 -3.02 -9.42
N PHE A 253 -11.38 -3.12 -9.99
CA PHE A 253 -12.26 -4.27 -9.83
C PHE A 253 -12.63 -4.83 -11.20
N VAL A 254 -12.53 -6.14 -11.36
CA VAL A 254 -12.99 -6.85 -12.54
C VAL A 254 -14.07 -7.84 -12.09
N ASN A 255 -15.28 -7.69 -12.62
CA ASN A 255 -16.46 -8.46 -12.19
C ASN A 255 -16.57 -8.49 -10.65
N ASN A 256 -16.51 -7.31 -10.02
CA ASN A 256 -16.52 -7.07 -8.57
C ASN A 256 -15.33 -7.63 -7.77
N ARG A 257 -14.32 -8.20 -8.42
CA ARG A 257 -13.11 -8.73 -7.79
C ARG A 257 -11.98 -7.70 -7.84
N PHE A 258 -11.41 -7.37 -6.69
CA PHE A 258 -10.22 -6.51 -6.63
C PHE A 258 -9.02 -7.14 -7.32
N ILE A 259 -8.37 -6.36 -8.19
CA ILE A 259 -7.15 -6.77 -8.89
C ILE A 259 -6.00 -5.77 -8.71
N LYS A 260 -4.80 -6.27 -8.84
CA LYS A 260 -3.58 -5.48 -8.96
C LYS A 260 -3.04 -5.63 -10.37
N SER A 261 -3.06 -4.55 -11.15
CA SER A 261 -2.48 -4.52 -12.48
C SER A 261 -1.60 -3.28 -12.64
N ALA A 262 -0.30 -3.50 -12.76
CA ALA A 262 0.65 -2.42 -13.06
C ALA A 262 0.36 -1.80 -14.44
N TYR A 263 -0.12 -2.62 -15.37
CA TYR A 263 -0.44 -2.22 -16.74
C TYR A 263 -1.65 -1.27 -16.79
N LEU A 264 -2.75 -1.63 -16.11
CA LEU A 264 -3.92 -0.75 -16.01
C LEU A 264 -3.65 0.49 -15.17
N ASN A 265 -2.84 0.38 -14.12
CA ASN A 265 -2.40 1.56 -13.37
C ASN A 265 -1.64 2.55 -14.27
N HIS A 266 -0.79 2.05 -15.19
CA HIS A 266 -0.09 2.88 -16.16
C HIS A 266 -1.07 3.56 -17.13
N ALA A 267 -2.17 2.89 -17.53
CA ALA A 267 -3.21 3.50 -18.36
C ALA A 267 -3.85 4.72 -17.69
N VAL A 268 -4.21 4.60 -16.40
CA VAL A 268 -4.75 5.72 -15.62
C VAL A 268 -3.70 6.82 -15.43
N MET A 269 -2.44 6.46 -15.10
CA MET A 269 -1.36 7.45 -14.96
C MET A 269 -1.15 8.25 -16.24
N ASN A 270 -1.19 7.59 -17.40
CA ASN A 270 -1.09 8.29 -18.69
C ASN A 270 -2.27 9.21 -18.97
N ALA A 271 -3.48 8.88 -18.49
CA ALA A 271 -4.61 9.78 -18.59
C ALA A 271 -4.45 11.07 -17.77
N PHE A 272 -3.66 11.03 -16.69
CA PHE A 272 -3.34 12.16 -15.81
C PHE A 272 -2.02 12.86 -16.13
N ASN A 273 -1.26 12.42 -17.13
CA ASN A 273 0.16 12.75 -17.31
C ASN A 273 0.49 14.25 -17.29
N GLU A 274 -0.38 15.11 -17.84
CA GLU A 274 -0.19 16.57 -17.89
C GLU A 274 -0.86 17.32 -16.73
N MET A 275 -1.64 16.62 -15.91
CA MET A 275 -2.47 17.22 -14.85
C MET A 275 -1.87 17.09 -13.47
N ILE A 276 -0.97 16.13 -13.26
CA ILE A 276 -0.34 15.83 -11.95
C ILE A 276 1.17 15.76 -12.06
N GLY A 277 1.87 15.99 -10.95
CA GLY A 277 3.32 15.85 -10.89
C GLY A 277 3.79 14.42 -11.17
N LYS A 278 5.00 14.26 -11.76
CA LYS A 278 5.57 12.96 -12.15
C LYS A 278 5.64 11.93 -11.01
N ASP A 279 5.79 12.39 -9.78
CA ASP A 279 5.88 11.56 -8.57
C ASP A 279 4.56 11.53 -7.78
N SER A 280 3.44 11.82 -8.43
CA SER A 280 2.13 11.86 -7.79
C SER A 280 1.24 10.76 -8.35
N PHE A 281 0.36 10.23 -7.49
CA PHE A 281 -0.55 9.12 -7.82
C PHE A 281 -2.00 9.58 -7.65
N PRO A 282 -2.83 9.50 -8.70
CA PRO A 282 -4.23 9.86 -8.60
C PRO A 282 -5.00 8.81 -7.79
N MET A 283 -6.06 9.25 -7.12
CA MET A 283 -7.07 8.35 -6.56
C MET A 283 -7.95 7.81 -7.68
N TYR A 284 -8.26 6.53 -7.65
CA TYR A 284 -9.29 5.94 -8.48
C TYR A 284 -9.90 4.68 -7.86
N ALA A 285 -11.19 4.47 -8.14
CA ALA A 285 -11.94 3.25 -7.90
C ALA A 285 -12.71 2.93 -9.18
N LEU A 286 -12.15 2.05 -10.00
CA LEU A 286 -12.64 1.72 -11.33
C LEU A 286 -13.08 0.26 -11.38
N PHE A 287 -14.26 0.04 -11.95
CA PHE A 287 -14.90 -1.25 -12.15
C PHE A 287 -14.94 -1.55 -13.64
N ILE A 288 -14.61 -2.79 -13.98
CA ILE A 288 -14.59 -3.30 -15.35
C ILE A 288 -15.43 -4.57 -15.35
N ASP A 289 -16.57 -4.53 -16.03
CA ASP A 289 -17.40 -5.71 -16.24
C ASP A 289 -17.18 -6.22 -17.64
N LEU A 290 -16.81 -7.51 -17.75
CA LEU A 290 -16.69 -8.22 -19.02
C LEU A 290 -17.07 -9.69 -18.88
N ASP A 291 -17.24 -10.35 -20.03
CA ASP A 291 -17.56 -11.78 -20.03
C ASP A 291 -16.47 -12.56 -19.27
N PRO A 292 -16.83 -13.34 -18.25
CA PRO A 292 -15.88 -14.20 -17.54
C PRO A 292 -15.05 -15.12 -18.45
N ALA A 293 -15.56 -15.50 -19.62
CA ALA A 293 -14.84 -16.33 -20.61
C ALA A 293 -13.61 -15.63 -21.20
N GLN A 294 -13.51 -14.29 -21.11
CA GLN A 294 -12.39 -13.48 -21.59
C GLN A 294 -11.31 -13.24 -20.53
N LEU A 295 -11.47 -13.88 -19.35
CA LEU A 295 -10.61 -13.71 -18.20
C LEU A 295 -10.03 -15.03 -17.74
N ASP A 296 -8.74 -15.06 -17.46
CA ASP A 296 -8.14 -16.11 -16.64
C ASP A 296 -7.91 -15.56 -15.21
N ILE A 297 -8.74 -16.01 -14.30
CA ILE A 297 -8.70 -15.63 -12.86
C ILE A 297 -7.76 -16.54 -12.07
N ASN A 298 -7.44 -17.72 -12.61
CA ASN A 298 -6.68 -18.75 -11.89
C ASN A 298 -5.16 -18.60 -12.05
N VAL A 299 -4.64 -17.39 -12.11
CA VAL A 299 -3.21 -17.10 -12.30
C VAL A 299 -2.42 -17.21 -11.00
N HIS A 300 -2.98 -16.76 -9.87
CA HIS A 300 -2.31 -16.72 -8.57
C HIS A 300 -3.23 -17.21 -7.43
N PRO A 301 -2.71 -17.86 -6.36
CA PRO A 301 -3.52 -18.30 -5.22
C PRO A 301 -4.35 -17.19 -4.57
N THR A 302 -3.83 -15.97 -4.50
CA THR A 302 -4.54 -14.81 -3.94
C THR A 302 -5.63 -14.25 -4.83
N LYS A 303 -5.73 -14.71 -6.09
CA LYS A 303 -6.71 -14.27 -7.09
C LYS A 303 -6.69 -12.75 -7.36
N GLN A 304 -5.59 -12.05 -7.07
CA GLN A 304 -5.44 -10.60 -7.27
C GLN A 304 -4.79 -10.25 -8.61
N GLU A 305 -4.30 -11.24 -9.34
CA GLU A 305 -3.75 -11.09 -10.68
C GLU A 305 -4.66 -11.82 -11.67
N ILE A 306 -5.06 -11.12 -12.72
CA ILE A 306 -5.94 -11.63 -13.77
C ILE A 306 -5.23 -11.42 -15.11
N LYS A 307 -5.36 -12.39 -16.02
CA LYS A 307 -4.99 -12.23 -17.43
C LYS A 307 -6.23 -11.96 -18.25
N PHE A 308 -6.17 -10.91 -19.06
CA PHE A 308 -7.19 -10.59 -20.05
C PHE A 308 -6.83 -11.27 -21.37
N GLU A 309 -7.82 -11.68 -22.14
CA GLU A 309 -7.61 -12.20 -23.50
C GLU A 309 -6.95 -11.11 -24.36
N ASP A 310 -7.46 -9.89 -24.32
CA ASP A 310 -6.95 -8.72 -25.04
C ASP A 310 -6.59 -7.57 -24.08
N GLU A 311 -5.44 -7.67 -23.41
CA GLU A 311 -4.98 -6.71 -22.42
C GLU A 311 -4.78 -5.30 -22.98
N LYS A 312 -4.39 -5.19 -24.27
CA LYS A 312 -4.20 -3.91 -24.96
C LYS A 312 -5.50 -3.15 -25.17
N ILE A 313 -6.58 -3.87 -25.49
CA ILE A 313 -7.91 -3.29 -25.68
C ILE A 313 -8.40 -2.75 -24.34
N VAL A 314 -8.31 -3.53 -23.26
CA VAL A 314 -8.69 -3.09 -21.93
C VAL A 314 -7.90 -1.85 -21.50
N TYR A 315 -6.59 -1.82 -21.75
CA TYR A 315 -5.73 -0.67 -21.47
C TYR A 315 -6.23 0.60 -22.18
N ALA A 316 -6.45 0.50 -23.50
CA ALA A 316 -6.86 1.65 -24.31
C ALA A 316 -8.23 2.19 -23.87
N PHE A 317 -9.18 1.31 -23.55
CA PHE A 317 -10.49 1.70 -23.06
C PHE A 317 -10.43 2.37 -21.69
N VAL A 318 -9.65 1.82 -20.74
CA VAL A 318 -9.45 2.44 -19.42
C VAL A 318 -8.84 3.83 -19.57
N GLN A 319 -7.79 3.97 -20.40
CA GLN A 319 -7.16 5.27 -20.64
C GLN A 319 -8.14 6.27 -21.25
N SER A 320 -8.90 5.86 -22.26
CA SER A 320 -9.88 6.71 -22.94
C SER A 320 -11.02 7.12 -22.00
N ALA A 321 -11.60 6.18 -21.25
CA ALA A 321 -12.67 6.43 -20.29
C ALA A 321 -12.26 7.47 -19.23
N VAL A 322 -11.04 7.32 -18.68
CA VAL A 322 -10.53 8.27 -17.69
C VAL A 322 -10.24 9.63 -18.31
N LYS A 323 -9.63 9.70 -19.51
CA LYS A 323 -9.41 10.97 -20.23
C LYS A 323 -10.73 11.68 -20.52
N HIS A 324 -11.73 10.94 -21.01
CA HIS A 324 -13.05 11.49 -21.30
C HIS A 324 -13.72 12.07 -20.05
N ALA A 325 -13.71 11.32 -18.95
CA ALA A 325 -14.25 11.79 -17.67
C ALA A 325 -13.54 13.07 -17.18
N LEU A 326 -12.20 13.11 -17.22
CA LEU A 326 -11.43 14.28 -16.82
C LEU A 326 -11.68 15.50 -17.72
N ALA A 327 -11.83 15.31 -19.03
CA ALA A 327 -12.13 16.37 -19.97
C ALA A 327 -13.50 17.01 -19.73
N GLN A 328 -14.52 16.24 -19.36
CA GLN A 328 -15.85 16.76 -19.01
C GLN A 328 -15.84 17.66 -17.77
N PHE A 329 -14.95 17.40 -16.82
CA PHE A 329 -14.88 18.09 -15.52
C PHE A 329 -13.66 19.00 -15.37
N SER A 330 -12.76 19.03 -16.34
CA SER A 330 -11.62 19.94 -16.40
C SER A 330 -12.01 21.23 -17.10
N ILE A 331 -11.78 22.37 -16.46
CA ILE A 331 -12.01 23.71 -17.02
C ILE A 331 -10.92 24.09 -18.04
N THR A 332 -10.03 23.22 -18.39
CA THR A 332 -8.97 23.48 -19.38
C THR A 332 -9.39 22.93 -20.75
N PRO A 333 -9.59 23.78 -21.79
CA PRO A 333 -9.94 23.31 -23.11
C PRO A 333 -8.69 22.87 -23.87
N THR A 334 -8.34 21.61 -23.77
CA THR A 334 -7.47 20.96 -24.76
C THR A 334 -8.15 19.68 -25.21
N LEU A 335 -9.00 19.87 -26.21
CA LEU A 335 -9.56 18.81 -27.04
C LEU A 335 -8.46 18.32 -27.99
N ASP A 336 -7.72 17.31 -27.60
CA ASP A 336 -7.06 16.42 -28.54
C ASP A 336 -7.48 14.98 -28.21
N PHE A 337 -8.58 14.57 -28.82
CA PHE A 337 -9.00 13.18 -28.92
C PHE A 337 -8.23 12.51 -30.05
N ASP A 338 -6.94 12.43 -29.97
CA ASP A 338 -6.18 11.47 -30.77
C ASP A 338 -6.33 10.09 -30.13
N LEU A 339 -7.49 9.49 -30.36
CA LEU A 339 -7.59 8.04 -30.41
C LEU A 339 -6.56 7.61 -31.44
N ASP A 340 -5.51 6.93 -30.99
CA ASP A 340 -4.49 6.38 -31.86
C ASP A 340 -5.19 5.68 -33.04
N ALA A 341 -4.99 6.20 -34.25
CA ALA A 341 -5.66 5.70 -35.45
C ALA A 341 -5.46 4.20 -35.66
N SER A 342 -4.44 3.63 -35.02
CA SER A 342 -4.18 2.18 -34.97
C SER A 342 -5.26 1.39 -34.22
N ILE A 343 -5.99 2.02 -33.27
CA ILE A 343 -7.07 1.38 -32.50
C ILE A 343 -8.34 1.30 -33.33
N GLN A 344 -8.63 2.31 -34.16
CA GLN A 344 -9.79 2.32 -35.05
C GLN A 344 -9.67 1.28 -36.18
N SER A 345 -8.46 0.84 -36.50
CA SER A 345 -8.19 -0.19 -37.50
C SER A 345 -8.22 -1.63 -36.95
N LEU A 346 -8.41 -1.83 -35.66
CA LEU A 346 -8.56 -3.15 -35.08
C LEU A 346 -9.95 -3.69 -35.42
N ASP A 347 -9.99 -4.72 -36.29
CA ASP A 347 -11.21 -5.44 -36.70
C ASP A 347 -12.08 -5.95 -35.54
N ALA A 348 -11.48 -6.03 -34.34
CA ALA A 348 -12.13 -6.46 -33.09
C ALA A 348 -13.22 -5.48 -32.60
N ILE A 349 -13.16 -4.19 -32.98
CA ILE A 349 -14.11 -3.16 -32.50
C ILE A 349 -15.43 -3.21 -33.30
N SER A 350 -15.39 -3.71 -34.54
CA SER A 350 -16.52 -3.63 -35.48
C SER A 350 -17.27 -4.94 -35.72
N LYS A 351 -16.82 -6.07 -35.16
CA LYS A 351 -17.42 -7.40 -35.43
C LYS A 351 -17.62 -8.21 -34.15
N PRO A 352 -18.79 -8.88 -33.96
CA PRO A 352 -18.99 -9.75 -32.83
C PRO A 352 -18.01 -10.95 -32.89
N PHE A 353 -17.52 -11.35 -31.74
CA PHE A 353 -16.57 -12.45 -31.56
C PHE A 353 -17.27 -13.77 -31.93
N THR A 354 -16.83 -14.43 -32.99
CA THR A 354 -17.32 -15.77 -33.37
C THR A 354 -16.27 -16.84 -33.03
N GLU A 355 -16.75 -18.06 -32.76
CA GLU A 355 -15.88 -19.20 -32.37
C GLU A 355 -14.76 -19.52 -33.36
N GLU A 356 -14.93 -19.19 -34.64
CA GLU A 356 -13.90 -19.37 -35.67
C GLU A 356 -12.67 -18.45 -35.50
N LYS A 357 -12.84 -17.30 -34.88
CA LYS A 357 -11.71 -16.38 -34.55
C LYS A 357 -10.92 -16.82 -33.33
N ARG A 358 -11.47 -17.71 -32.53
CA ARG A 358 -10.83 -18.28 -31.34
C ARG A 358 -9.64 -19.18 -31.68
N SER A 359 -9.73 -19.92 -32.82
CA SER A 359 -8.67 -20.80 -33.28
C SER A 359 -7.53 -20.07 -34.03
N SER A 360 -7.80 -18.88 -34.58
CA SER A 360 -6.78 -18.11 -35.30
C SER A 360 -5.95 -17.20 -34.39
N ALA A 361 -6.49 -16.79 -33.23
CA ALA A 361 -5.76 -15.99 -32.23
C ALA A 361 -4.65 -16.79 -31.54
N SER A 362 -4.85 -18.11 -31.35
CA SER A 362 -3.85 -19.00 -30.74
C SER A 362 -2.66 -19.33 -31.68
N THR A 363 -2.78 -19.03 -32.97
CA THR A 363 -1.75 -19.30 -34.00
C THR A 363 -1.03 -18.04 -34.50
N SER A 364 -1.35 -16.87 -33.99
CA SER A 364 -0.71 -15.63 -34.43
C SER A 364 0.75 -15.56 -33.96
N SER A 365 1.63 -15.11 -34.86
CA SER A 365 3.07 -14.92 -34.60
C SER A 365 3.35 -13.99 -33.39
N LEU A 366 2.37 -13.18 -32.99
CA LEU A 366 2.42 -12.31 -31.83
C LEU A 366 2.37 -13.09 -30.51
N PHE A 367 1.56 -14.18 -30.44
CA PHE A 367 1.51 -15.03 -29.25
C PHE A 367 2.86 -15.73 -29.01
N ASN A 368 3.53 -16.18 -30.08
CA ASN A 368 4.85 -16.79 -29.98
C ASN A 368 5.96 -15.79 -29.60
N THR A 369 5.80 -14.51 -29.90
CA THR A 369 6.76 -13.47 -29.52
C THR A 369 6.65 -13.11 -28.03
N PHE A 370 5.47 -13.24 -27.44
CA PHE A 370 5.25 -12.97 -26.00
C PHE A 370 5.58 -14.16 -25.10
N THR A 371 5.56 -15.39 -25.60
CA THR A 371 5.90 -16.59 -24.82
C THR A 371 7.38 -16.94 -24.85
N GLN A 372 8.17 -16.35 -25.74
CA GLN A 372 9.62 -16.49 -25.74
C GLN A 372 10.29 -15.54 -24.74
N LYS A 373 10.98 -16.08 -23.80
CA LYS A 373 12.05 -15.73 -22.85
C LYS A 373 12.59 -14.27 -22.74
N ASN A 374 11.98 -13.22 -23.30
CA ASN A 374 12.54 -11.88 -23.34
C ASN A 374 11.80 -10.84 -22.48
N GLN A 375 10.97 -11.24 -21.51
CA GLN A 375 10.36 -10.30 -20.58
C GLN A 375 11.34 -9.69 -19.56
N SER A 376 12.56 -10.22 -19.44
CA SER A 376 13.60 -9.62 -18.58
C SER A 376 14.33 -8.42 -19.20
N HIS A 377 14.15 -8.14 -20.49
CA HIS A 377 14.86 -7.06 -21.18
C HIS A 377 14.11 -5.72 -21.24
N PHE A 378 12.86 -5.64 -20.81
CA PHE A 378 12.10 -4.37 -20.82
C PHE A 378 12.29 -3.48 -19.59
N ILE A 379 13.14 -3.87 -18.63
CA ILE A 379 13.51 -3.05 -17.45
C ILE A 379 14.98 -2.61 -17.51
N GLU A 380 15.69 -2.90 -18.57
CA GLU A 380 16.99 -2.26 -18.83
C GLU A 380 16.80 -0.93 -19.56
N GLY A 381 16.26 0.06 -18.86
CA GLY A 381 16.68 1.42 -19.09
C GLY A 381 18.17 1.45 -18.83
N ARG A 382 18.97 1.49 -19.88
CA ARG A 382 20.41 1.74 -19.82
C ARG A 382 20.62 3.02 -19.03
N SER A 383 20.85 2.88 -17.71
CA SER A 383 21.57 3.91 -17.00
C SER A 383 23.00 3.85 -17.50
N GLU A 384 23.47 4.94 -18.09
CA GLU A 384 24.87 5.15 -18.48
C GLU A 384 25.79 5.27 -17.26
N LEU A 385 25.67 4.34 -16.31
CA LEU A 385 26.48 4.26 -15.08
C LEU A 385 27.49 3.12 -15.14
N LYS A 386 28.00 2.79 -16.34
CA LYS A 386 29.10 1.81 -16.47
C LYS A 386 30.46 2.31 -15.95
N HIS A 387 30.64 3.60 -15.73
CA HIS A 387 31.93 4.17 -15.26
C HIS A 387 32.02 4.43 -13.75
N TRP A 388 30.98 4.16 -12.99
CA TRP A 388 31.00 4.33 -11.54
C TRP A 388 31.94 3.36 -10.82
N LYS A 389 32.12 2.12 -11.31
CA LYS A 389 33.03 1.14 -10.69
C LYS A 389 34.50 1.48 -10.91
N GLU A 390 34.87 2.09 -12.02
CA GLU A 390 36.25 2.48 -12.32
C GLU A 390 36.74 3.65 -11.45
N PHE A 391 35.87 4.44 -10.86
CA PHE A 391 36.23 5.51 -9.93
C PHE A 391 36.63 5.01 -8.53
N TYR A 392 36.25 3.79 -8.17
CA TYR A 392 36.55 3.19 -6.86
C TYR A 392 37.68 2.16 -6.86
N GLU A 393 38.12 1.67 -8.02
CA GLU A 393 39.20 0.68 -8.13
C GLU A 393 40.61 1.26 -8.23
N GLY A 394 40.77 2.59 -8.19
CA GLY A 394 42.04 3.30 -8.35
C GLY A 394 42.89 3.53 -7.10
N SER A 395 42.55 2.97 -5.95
CA SER A 395 43.33 3.17 -4.71
C SER A 395 43.37 1.97 -3.80
N ALA A 396 44.04 0.91 -4.22
CA ALA A 396 44.47 -0.17 -3.31
C ALA A 396 45.86 -0.66 -3.76
N ALA A 397 46.90 -0.10 -3.18
CA ALA A 397 48.22 -0.73 -3.17
C ALA A 397 48.37 -1.56 -1.87
N PRO A 398 49.04 -2.70 -1.90
CA PRO A 398 49.09 -3.63 -0.77
C PRO A 398 50.18 -3.20 0.23
N ALA A 399 49.81 -3.18 1.51
CA ALA A 399 50.78 -3.12 2.59
C ALA A 399 50.62 -4.33 3.50
N THR A 400 51.54 -5.24 3.38
CA THR A 400 51.82 -6.29 4.35
C THR A 400 52.64 -5.75 5.52
N GLY A 401 52.24 -6.04 6.76
CA GLY A 401 53.05 -5.88 7.94
C GLY A 401 52.26 -5.74 9.23
N PRO A 402 52.55 -6.49 10.30
CA PRO A 402 51.80 -6.47 11.54
C PRO A 402 52.15 -5.25 12.37
N VAL A 403 51.17 -4.51 12.83
CA VAL A 403 51.39 -3.40 13.78
C VAL A 403 50.56 -3.61 15.03
N SER A 404 51.32 -3.57 16.10
CA SER A 404 50.95 -3.69 17.51
C SER A 404 49.91 -2.64 17.95
N ASP A 405 49.08 -3.03 18.92
CA ASP A 405 48.26 -2.15 19.73
C ASP A 405 49.03 -0.94 20.27
N THR A 406 48.50 0.25 19.99
CA THR A 406 48.73 1.39 20.87
C THR A 406 47.51 2.31 20.83
N THR A 407 46.76 2.29 21.89
CA THR A 407 45.74 3.25 22.31
C THR A 407 46.33 4.65 22.33
N ILE A 408 45.86 5.56 21.48
CA ILE A 408 45.84 6.99 21.79
C ILE A 408 44.60 7.60 21.13
N GLY A 409 43.63 7.98 21.96
CA GLY A 409 42.56 8.87 21.55
C GLY A 409 43.11 10.25 21.25
N SER A 410 42.93 10.69 20.04
CA SER A 410 42.96 12.11 19.71
C SER A 410 41.90 12.31 18.65
N ALA A 411 40.78 12.91 19.07
CA ALA A 411 39.83 13.50 18.14
C ALA A 411 40.58 14.50 17.28
N VAL A 412 40.86 14.16 16.03
CA VAL A 412 41.32 15.11 15.03
C VAL A 412 40.17 16.07 14.82
N ALA A 413 40.26 17.26 15.39
CA ALA A 413 39.37 18.38 15.10
C ALA A 413 39.40 18.59 13.58
N GLN A 414 38.29 18.32 12.90
CA GLN A 414 38.13 18.67 11.49
C GLN A 414 38.28 20.20 11.40
N PRO A 415 39.10 20.74 10.51
CA PRO A 415 39.23 22.17 10.34
C PRO A 415 37.86 22.72 9.93
N GLN A 416 37.31 23.60 10.76
CA GLN A 416 36.01 24.23 10.45
C GLN A 416 36.21 25.17 9.26
N PRO A 417 35.32 25.21 8.28
CA PRO A 417 35.39 26.15 7.16
C PRO A 417 35.21 27.57 7.67
N ASP A 418 35.88 28.51 6.99
CA ASP A 418 35.66 29.94 7.25
C ASP A 418 34.31 30.36 6.67
N THR A 419 33.32 30.40 7.52
CA THR A 419 31.91 30.63 7.16
C THR A 419 31.61 32.12 6.92
N SER A 420 32.56 33.02 7.12
CA SER A 420 32.37 34.48 6.99
C SER A 420 32.05 34.96 5.55
N HIS A 421 32.34 34.14 4.54
CA HIS A 421 32.16 34.46 3.12
C HIS A 421 31.28 33.45 2.40
N ALA A 422 30.19 33.02 3.02
CA ALA A 422 29.20 32.13 2.38
C ALA A 422 28.29 32.93 1.44
N PHE A 423 28.04 32.39 0.23
CA PHE A 423 27.04 32.93 -0.68
C PHE A 423 26.19 31.82 -1.30
N GLN A 424 24.94 32.16 -1.61
CA GLN A 424 23.98 31.23 -2.20
C GLN A 424 24.08 31.27 -3.74
N LEU A 425 24.08 30.08 -4.36
CA LEU A 425 24.11 29.92 -5.82
C LEU A 425 22.80 29.21 -6.25
N LEU A 426 22.08 29.76 -7.23
CA LEU A 426 20.85 29.21 -7.80
C LEU A 426 19.76 28.92 -6.76
N ASN A 427 19.74 29.63 -5.66
CA ASN A 427 18.82 29.40 -4.53
C ASN A 427 18.74 27.92 -4.07
N SER A 428 19.79 27.15 -4.28
CA SER A 428 19.83 25.71 -4.01
C SER A 428 21.14 25.26 -3.40
N PHE A 429 22.21 25.98 -3.67
CA PHE A 429 23.56 25.65 -3.22
C PHE A 429 24.16 26.78 -2.40
N ILE A 430 24.96 26.42 -1.42
CA ILE A 430 25.79 27.38 -0.64
C ILE A 430 27.24 27.10 -0.95
N VAL A 431 27.97 28.13 -1.33
CA VAL A 431 29.41 28.07 -1.60
C VAL A 431 30.15 28.72 -0.44
N VAL A 432 31.13 28.00 0.10
CA VAL A 432 31.96 28.45 1.24
C VAL A 432 33.43 28.21 0.95
N GLN A 433 34.27 29.18 1.23
CA GLN A 433 35.69 29.00 1.13
C GLN A 433 36.20 28.03 2.20
N HIS A 434 37.01 27.05 1.81
CA HIS A 434 37.58 26.06 2.71
C HIS A 434 39.02 25.73 2.32
N ASN A 435 39.96 25.90 3.24
CA ASN A 435 41.37 25.66 3.00
C ASN A 435 41.88 26.33 1.70
N ARG A 436 42.41 25.52 0.76
CA ARG A 436 42.84 25.96 -0.58
C ARG A 436 41.84 25.67 -1.67
N GLY A 437 40.55 25.76 -1.36
CA GLY A 437 39.47 25.44 -2.29
C GLY A 437 38.13 25.98 -1.81
N TYR A 438 37.04 25.31 -2.17
CA TYR A 438 35.72 25.67 -1.69
C TYR A 438 34.86 24.41 -1.46
N LEU A 439 33.88 24.56 -0.60
CA LEU A 439 32.81 23.59 -0.41
C LEU A 439 31.56 24.05 -1.15
N LEU A 440 30.93 23.15 -1.88
CA LEU A 440 29.62 23.34 -2.50
C LEU A 440 28.59 22.49 -1.73
N LEU A 441 27.76 23.15 -0.94
CA LEU A 441 26.74 22.49 -0.14
C LEU A 441 25.38 22.54 -0.85
N HIS A 442 24.63 21.46 -0.80
CA HIS A 442 23.23 21.45 -1.20
C HIS A 442 22.37 21.83 0.00
N GLN A 443 21.71 23.01 -0.01
CA GLN A 443 21.01 23.56 1.15
C GLN A 443 19.96 22.60 1.76
N GLN A 444 19.17 21.92 0.94
CA GLN A 444 18.17 20.97 1.42
C GLN A 444 18.80 19.74 2.08
N ASN A 445 19.83 19.15 1.46
CA ASN A 445 20.50 17.96 2.00
C ASN A 445 21.22 18.28 3.32
N ALA A 446 21.86 19.46 3.39
CA ALA A 446 22.52 19.94 4.60
C ALA A 446 21.51 20.09 5.75
N HIS A 447 20.39 20.79 5.49
CA HIS A 447 19.35 20.98 6.51
C HIS A 447 18.64 19.69 6.90
N GLU A 448 18.41 18.76 5.93
CA GLU A 448 17.87 17.41 6.23
C GLU A 448 18.77 16.67 7.23
N ARG A 449 20.10 16.77 7.09
CA ARG A 449 21.06 16.15 8.02
C ARG A 449 20.99 16.76 9.41
N VAL A 450 20.99 18.07 9.50
CA VAL A 450 20.88 18.82 10.76
C VAL A 450 19.61 18.44 11.51
N LEU A 451 18.47 18.49 10.83
CA LEU A 451 17.16 18.15 11.43
C LEU A 451 17.11 16.68 11.86
N TYR A 452 17.66 15.78 11.07
CA TYR A 452 17.69 14.36 11.43
C TYR A 452 18.42 14.12 12.76
N GLU A 453 19.60 14.71 12.97
CA GLU A 453 20.32 14.55 14.23
C GLU A 453 19.61 15.24 15.40
N ARG A 454 19.03 16.42 15.16
CA ARG A 454 18.21 17.12 16.15
C ARG A 454 17.03 16.27 16.62
N PHE A 455 16.29 15.67 15.69
CA PHE A 455 15.14 14.81 16.00
C PHE A 455 15.55 13.48 16.66
N ASN A 456 16.66 12.91 16.21
CA ASN A 456 17.18 11.69 16.82
C ASN A 456 17.61 11.92 18.29
N ASN A 457 18.23 13.05 18.58
CA ASN A 457 18.60 13.47 19.95
C ASN A 457 17.36 13.78 20.80
N ALA A 458 16.30 14.35 20.21
CA ALA A 458 15.04 14.66 20.90
C ALA A 458 14.36 13.39 21.40
N VAL A 459 14.30 12.37 20.54
CA VAL A 459 13.70 11.08 20.88
C VAL A 459 14.58 10.28 21.87
N ALA A 460 15.89 10.55 21.93
CA ALA A 460 16.82 9.94 22.87
C ALA A 460 16.75 10.54 24.29
N GLY A 461 16.02 11.63 24.54
CA GLY A 461 15.80 12.14 25.89
C GLY A 461 15.80 13.68 26.07
N LYS A 462 15.79 14.46 24.99
CA LYS A 462 15.66 15.92 25.03
C LYS A 462 14.48 16.36 24.15
N PRO A 463 13.21 16.25 24.63
CA PRO A 463 12.03 16.55 23.83
C PRO A 463 12.08 17.98 23.29
N ILE A 464 11.55 18.16 22.08
CA ILE A 464 11.45 19.46 21.42
C ILE A 464 10.32 20.25 22.10
N ALA A 465 10.56 21.55 22.32
CA ALA A 465 9.55 22.44 22.89
C ALA A 465 8.34 22.55 21.98
N THR A 466 7.15 22.42 22.56
CA THR A 466 5.86 22.56 21.87
C THR A 466 5.38 24.00 21.97
N GLN A 467 4.98 24.57 20.86
CA GLN A 467 4.22 25.81 20.81
C GLN A 467 2.73 25.45 20.86
N SER A 468 2.07 25.80 21.95
CA SER A 468 0.62 25.57 22.08
C SER A 468 -0.17 26.50 21.18
N SER A 469 -1.19 25.96 20.52
CA SER A 469 -2.13 26.76 19.72
C SER A 469 -3.20 27.38 20.61
N LEU A 470 -3.46 28.66 20.43
CA LEU A 470 -4.57 29.36 21.10
C LEU A 470 -5.93 28.87 20.61
N PHE A 471 -6.00 28.41 19.38
CA PHE A 471 -7.19 27.87 18.75
C PHE A 471 -6.86 26.46 18.22
N PRO A 472 -7.11 25.40 19.01
CA PRO A 472 -6.86 24.04 18.59
C PRO A 472 -7.57 23.70 17.27
N ALA A 473 -6.84 23.18 16.30
CA ALA A 473 -7.39 22.75 15.01
C ALA A 473 -7.82 21.29 15.07
N THR A 474 -8.95 20.96 14.48
CA THR A 474 -9.37 19.56 14.31
C THR A 474 -8.82 18.99 13.00
N LEU A 475 -8.29 17.79 13.05
CA LEU A 475 -7.77 17.03 11.92
C LEU A 475 -8.63 15.78 11.72
N GLU A 476 -9.37 15.72 10.61
CA GLU A 476 -10.13 14.54 10.22
C GLU A 476 -9.34 13.74 9.19
N LEU A 477 -9.13 12.45 9.46
CA LEU A 477 -8.28 11.57 8.65
C LEU A 477 -9.08 10.37 8.12
N SER A 478 -8.53 9.69 7.10
CA SER A 478 -9.02 8.36 6.75
C SER A 478 -8.75 7.38 7.90
N VAL A 479 -9.53 6.30 7.99
CA VAL A 479 -9.33 5.26 9.03
C VAL A 479 -7.89 4.78 9.06
N MET A 480 -7.28 4.55 7.90
CA MET A 480 -5.89 4.10 7.78
C MET A 480 -4.89 5.12 8.32
N ASP A 481 -5.12 6.39 8.04
CA ASP A 481 -4.26 7.48 8.51
C ASP A 481 -4.46 7.75 10.00
N ALA A 482 -5.69 7.66 10.49
CA ALA A 482 -6.01 7.79 11.91
C ALA A 482 -5.32 6.69 12.74
N MET A 483 -5.40 5.43 12.31
CA MET A 483 -4.69 4.31 12.94
C MET A 483 -3.18 4.49 12.92
N MET A 484 -2.63 4.99 11.81
CA MET A 484 -1.20 5.26 11.68
C MET A 484 -0.79 6.40 12.63
N LEU A 485 -1.55 7.49 12.66
CA LEU A 485 -1.26 8.63 13.55
C LEU A 485 -1.33 8.23 15.03
N GLN A 486 -2.36 7.47 15.42
CA GLN A 486 -2.51 6.96 16.78
C GLN A 486 -1.29 6.14 17.23
N ASP A 487 -0.75 5.34 16.33
CA ASP A 487 0.44 4.54 16.55
C ASP A 487 1.71 5.41 16.72
N LEU A 488 1.74 6.60 16.10
CA LEU A 488 2.86 7.53 16.14
C LEU A 488 2.79 8.55 17.27
N LEU A 489 1.65 8.71 17.97
CA LEU A 489 1.44 9.73 18.99
C LEU A 489 2.55 9.80 20.06
N PRO A 490 3.03 8.66 20.65
CA PRO A 490 4.07 8.72 21.67
C PRO A 490 5.40 9.29 21.17
N ASP A 491 5.77 8.95 19.94
CA ASP A 491 6.99 9.45 19.32
C ASP A 491 6.83 10.91 18.86
N LEU A 492 5.65 11.29 18.35
CA LEU A 492 5.32 12.67 17.95
C LEU A 492 5.30 13.63 19.14
N GLN A 493 4.85 13.19 20.30
CA GLN A 493 4.88 14.01 21.52
C GLN A 493 6.32 14.39 21.91
N GLN A 494 7.27 13.47 21.80
CA GLN A 494 8.70 13.77 22.05
C GLN A 494 9.27 14.74 21.01
N LEU A 495 8.71 14.74 19.81
CA LEU A 495 9.08 15.62 18.69
C LEU A 495 8.33 16.97 18.70
N GLY A 496 7.61 17.28 19.80
CA GLY A 496 6.97 18.57 20.00
C GLY A 496 5.56 18.71 19.41
N TYR A 497 4.93 17.62 18.96
CA TYR A 497 3.53 17.61 18.53
C TYR A 497 2.63 17.20 19.69
N LEU A 498 1.67 18.05 20.05
CA LEU A 498 0.64 17.73 21.05
C LEU A 498 -0.68 17.46 20.32
N LEU A 499 -1.01 16.19 20.17
CA LEU A 499 -2.19 15.70 19.45
C LEU A 499 -3.02 14.83 20.39
N GLU A 500 -4.32 15.08 20.45
CA GLU A 500 -5.26 14.28 21.23
C GLU A 500 -6.31 13.63 20.33
N PRO A 501 -6.58 12.32 20.49
CA PRO A 501 -7.69 11.68 19.80
C PRO A 501 -9.04 12.28 20.23
N PHE A 502 -9.88 12.60 19.24
CA PHE A 502 -11.24 13.10 19.46
C PHE A 502 -12.22 12.28 18.60
N GLY A 503 -12.48 11.04 19.05
CA GLY A 503 -13.24 10.05 18.28
C GLY A 503 -12.35 9.13 17.41
N ASN A 504 -12.96 8.39 16.50
CA ASN A 504 -12.26 7.30 15.78
C ASN A 504 -11.33 7.79 14.67
N GLN A 505 -11.63 8.92 14.03
CA GLN A 505 -10.93 9.43 12.85
C GLN A 505 -10.51 10.89 12.98
N THR A 506 -10.81 11.51 14.12
CA THR A 506 -10.57 12.93 14.38
C THR A 506 -9.52 13.09 15.47
N PHE A 507 -8.62 14.05 15.28
CA PHE A 507 -7.63 14.45 16.26
C PHE A 507 -7.70 15.96 16.48
N VAL A 508 -7.41 16.40 17.70
CA VAL A 508 -7.27 17.81 18.04
C VAL A 508 -5.79 18.13 18.11
N ILE A 509 -5.34 19.12 17.36
CA ILE A 509 -3.98 19.64 17.36
C ILE A 509 -3.92 20.74 18.41
N GLN A 510 -3.35 20.46 19.57
CA GLN A 510 -3.20 21.42 20.66
C GLN A 510 -1.89 22.20 20.58
N GLY A 511 -0.88 21.64 19.89
CA GLY A 511 0.40 22.28 19.72
C GLY A 511 1.29 21.58 18.71
N THR A 512 2.26 22.33 18.18
CA THR A 512 3.26 21.88 17.21
C THR A 512 4.64 22.38 17.59
N PRO A 513 5.73 21.82 17.04
CA PRO A 513 7.06 22.40 17.17
C PRO A 513 7.09 23.84 16.65
N ALA A 514 7.96 24.67 17.22
CA ALA A 514 8.09 26.09 16.85
C ALA A 514 8.45 26.32 15.36
N ASP A 515 8.99 25.31 14.70
CA ASP A 515 9.38 25.34 13.27
C ASP A 515 8.17 25.14 12.32
N VAL A 516 6.97 24.88 12.84
CA VAL A 516 5.74 24.75 12.06
C VAL A 516 4.99 26.08 12.08
N ASP A 517 4.77 26.65 10.89
CA ASP A 517 4.05 27.91 10.75
C ASP A 517 2.61 27.80 11.28
N GLN A 518 2.16 28.81 12.01
CA GLN A 518 0.78 28.90 12.49
C GLN A 518 -0.21 28.93 11.32
N GLY A 519 -1.26 28.12 11.42
CA GLY A 519 -2.26 27.93 10.37
C GLY A 519 -1.95 26.82 9.37
N ASN A 520 -0.74 26.24 9.40
CA ASN A 520 -0.33 25.12 8.55
C ASN A 520 -0.27 23.77 9.28
N GLU A 521 -0.75 23.71 10.52
CA GLU A 521 -0.61 22.54 11.41
C GLU A 521 -1.23 21.28 10.79
N ARG A 522 -2.45 21.39 10.22
CA ARG A 522 -3.13 20.27 9.54
C ARG A 522 -2.30 19.75 8.37
N THR A 523 -1.90 20.67 7.50
CA THR A 523 -1.13 20.34 6.30
C THR A 523 0.24 19.72 6.65
N ALA A 524 0.85 20.18 7.74
CA ALA A 524 2.12 19.63 8.22
C ALA A 524 1.98 18.16 8.64
N ILE A 525 0.91 17.81 9.38
CA ILE A 525 0.66 16.45 9.83
C ILE A 525 0.25 15.55 8.66
N GLU A 526 -0.60 16.02 7.75
CA GLU A 526 -0.99 15.27 6.54
C GLU A 526 0.23 14.93 5.67
N LYS A 527 1.08 15.92 5.41
CA LYS A 527 2.34 15.70 4.67
C LYS A 527 3.30 14.78 5.41
N LEU A 528 3.36 14.86 6.74
CA LEU A 528 4.18 13.96 7.55
C LEU A 528 3.70 12.50 7.40
N LEU A 529 2.40 12.26 7.51
CA LEU A 529 1.81 10.93 7.31
C LEU A 529 2.06 10.41 5.90
N GLU A 530 1.91 11.25 4.89
CA GLU A 530 2.20 10.92 3.50
C GLU A 530 3.67 10.52 3.33
N GLN A 531 4.59 11.31 3.86
CA GLN A 531 6.02 11.03 3.78
C GLN A 531 6.40 9.76 4.56
N PHE A 532 5.78 9.53 5.72
CA PHE A 532 5.98 8.32 6.51
C PHE A 532 5.53 7.06 5.75
N LYS A 533 4.41 7.13 5.01
CA LYS A 533 3.95 6.04 4.13
C LYS A 533 4.97 5.74 3.04
N HIS A 534 5.56 6.77 2.44
CA HIS A 534 6.58 6.63 1.40
C HIS A 534 7.79 5.84 1.92
N PHE A 535 8.34 6.20 3.07
CA PHE A 535 9.46 5.48 3.69
C PHE A 535 9.09 4.06 4.17
N SER A 536 7.80 3.78 4.38
CA SER A 536 7.35 2.45 4.82
C SER A 536 7.52 1.37 3.76
N SER A 537 7.49 1.73 2.47
CA SER A 537 7.48 0.78 1.36
C SER A 537 8.87 0.31 0.93
N GLU A 538 9.93 1.10 1.14
CA GLU A 538 11.22 0.87 0.46
C GLU A 538 12.35 0.36 1.36
N LEU A 539 12.31 0.58 2.69
CA LEU A 539 13.47 0.33 3.56
C LEU A 539 13.11 -0.41 4.86
N LYS A 540 14.02 -1.29 5.31
CA LYS A 540 13.89 -2.04 6.57
C LYS A 540 14.28 -1.21 7.81
N PHE A 541 13.76 0.00 7.94
CA PHE A 541 14.01 0.83 9.12
C PHE A 541 12.99 0.60 10.23
N SER A 542 13.36 0.91 11.47
CA SER A 542 12.42 0.95 12.59
C SER A 542 11.35 2.02 12.35
N LYS A 543 10.20 1.89 13.01
CA LYS A 543 9.10 2.86 12.94
C LYS A 543 9.58 4.28 13.31
N ARG A 544 10.33 4.40 14.40
CA ARG A 544 10.91 5.65 14.90
C ARG A 544 11.87 6.27 13.90
N GLU A 545 12.76 5.47 13.33
CA GLU A 545 13.72 5.91 12.32
C GLU A 545 13.01 6.47 11.07
N LYS A 546 11.93 5.81 10.63
CA LYS A 546 11.11 6.28 9.50
C LYS A 546 10.44 7.61 9.80
N LEU A 547 9.92 7.79 11.03
CA LEU A 547 9.30 9.04 11.47
C LEU A 547 10.31 10.19 11.45
N ILE A 548 11.48 10.01 12.05
CA ILE A 548 12.55 11.00 12.11
C ILE A 548 12.99 11.41 10.70
N ARG A 549 13.22 10.45 9.80
CA ARG A 549 13.58 10.71 8.39
C ARG A 549 12.50 11.48 7.64
N SER A 550 11.24 11.09 7.86
CA SER A 550 10.09 11.77 7.24
C SER A 550 10.00 13.22 7.66
N MET A 551 10.17 13.49 8.95
CA MET A 551 10.16 14.85 9.49
C MET A 551 11.35 15.67 8.99
N ALA A 552 12.55 15.12 9.04
CA ALA A 552 13.76 15.81 8.58
C ALA A 552 13.65 16.22 7.10
N LEU A 553 13.15 15.30 6.25
CA LEU A 553 12.95 15.61 4.83
C LEU A 553 11.81 16.62 4.61
N GLN A 554 10.71 16.53 5.38
CA GLN A 554 9.57 17.44 5.23
C GLN A 554 9.91 18.87 5.65
N GLN A 555 10.57 19.05 6.80
CA GLN A 555 10.88 20.36 7.37
C GLN A 555 12.16 20.97 6.81
N SER A 556 12.97 20.21 6.04
CA SER A 556 14.18 20.77 5.42
C SER A 556 13.85 21.90 4.44
N VAL A 557 14.65 22.94 4.45
CA VAL A 557 14.57 24.05 3.49
C VAL A 557 14.64 23.49 2.08
N LYS A 558 13.65 23.83 1.24
CA LYS A 558 13.57 23.30 -0.12
C LYS A 558 14.56 24.00 -1.05
N ALA A 559 15.02 23.28 -2.09
CA ALA A 559 15.74 23.91 -3.19
C ALA A 559 14.87 24.99 -3.83
N GLY A 560 15.46 26.13 -4.20
CA GLY A 560 14.76 27.28 -4.74
C GLY A 560 14.41 28.37 -3.70
N VAL A 561 14.53 28.09 -2.40
CA VAL A 561 14.30 29.07 -1.34
C VAL A 561 15.55 29.92 -1.13
N GLN A 562 15.37 31.24 -1.11
CA GLN A 562 16.45 32.18 -0.82
C GLN A 562 16.73 32.21 0.68
N LEU A 563 18.01 32.08 1.05
CA LEU A 563 18.50 32.15 2.42
C LEU A 563 19.24 33.47 2.68
N GLY A 564 18.99 34.07 3.84
CA GLY A 564 19.76 35.20 4.32
C GLY A 564 21.17 34.79 4.80
N ALA A 565 22.09 35.76 4.91
CA ALA A 565 23.47 35.50 5.35
C ALA A 565 23.54 34.82 6.73
N LYS A 566 22.68 35.21 7.68
CA LYS A 566 22.62 34.61 9.02
C LYS A 566 22.09 33.16 8.97
N GLU A 567 21.07 32.88 8.13
CA GLU A 567 20.50 31.56 7.97
C GLU A 567 21.51 30.59 7.36
N MET A 568 22.25 31.04 6.32
CA MET A 568 23.36 30.25 5.74
C MET A 568 24.42 29.93 6.79
N GLN A 569 24.83 30.95 7.58
CA GLN A 569 25.79 30.78 8.64
C GLN A 569 25.33 29.73 9.68
N THR A 570 24.11 29.88 10.19
CA THR A 570 23.53 28.93 11.16
C THR A 570 23.50 27.51 10.59
N LEU A 571 23.05 27.35 9.36
CA LEU A 571 23.00 26.03 8.70
C LEU A 571 24.38 25.39 8.58
N LEU A 572 25.42 26.18 8.25
CA LEU A 572 26.79 25.70 8.18
C LEU A 572 27.33 25.28 9.55
N ASP A 573 27.12 26.12 10.57
CA ASP A 573 27.60 25.85 11.91
C ASP A 573 26.94 24.59 12.50
N GLU A 574 25.62 24.43 12.32
CA GLU A 574 24.88 23.25 12.74
C GLU A 574 25.28 21.99 11.98
N LEU A 575 25.49 22.08 10.64
CA LEU A 575 25.90 20.93 9.83
C LEU A 575 27.25 20.37 10.28
N PHE A 576 28.25 21.25 10.52
CA PHE A 576 29.59 20.80 10.92
C PHE A 576 29.66 20.36 12.39
N GLN A 577 28.61 20.61 13.19
CA GLN A 577 28.43 20.01 14.52
C GLN A 577 27.82 18.61 14.45
N CYS A 578 27.24 18.19 13.32
CA CYS A 578 26.70 16.86 13.16
C CYS A 578 27.77 15.76 13.24
N SER A 579 27.39 14.59 13.70
CA SER A 579 28.28 13.42 13.80
C SER A 579 28.80 12.93 12.44
N THR A 580 27.99 13.06 11.40
CA THR A 580 28.33 12.70 10.01
C THR A 580 27.84 13.77 9.04
N PRO A 581 28.54 14.92 8.95
CA PRO A 581 28.08 16.10 8.20
C PRO A 581 28.07 15.92 6.68
N ASN A 582 28.79 14.94 6.15
CA ASN A 582 29.04 14.74 4.72
C ASN A 582 27.93 14.00 3.96
N ILE A 583 26.97 13.41 4.67
CA ILE A 583 25.97 12.55 4.06
C ILE A 583 24.59 12.71 4.72
N THR A 584 23.52 12.73 3.93
CA THR A 584 22.15 12.71 4.45
C THR A 584 21.80 11.34 5.04
N PRO A 585 20.73 11.22 5.85
CA PRO A 585 20.24 9.93 6.31
C PRO A 585 19.95 8.93 5.17
N ASN A 586 19.65 9.43 3.97
CA ASN A 586 19.32 8.63 2.78
C ASN A 586 20.55 8.36 1.87
N GLY A 587 21.75 8.65 2.33
CA GLY A 587 23.00 8.35 1.60
C GLY A 587 23.39 9.36 0.51
N LYS A 588 22.70 10.51 0.42
CA LYS A 588 23.08 11.58 -0.53
C LYS A 588 24.15 12.48 0.07
N PRO A 589 25.09 13.01 -0.72
CA PRO A 589 26.07 13.96 -0.22
C PRO A 589 25.38 15.26 0.21
N THR A 590 25.84 15.84 1.31
CA THR A 590 25.40 17.15 1.81
C THR A 590 26.24 18.26 1.20
N TYR A 591 27.53 18.00 0.98
CA TYR A 591 28.46 18.90 0.33
C TYR A 591 29.50 18.14 -0.52
N LEU A 592 30.09 18.85 -1.45
CA LEU A 592 31.22 18.42 -2.25
C LEU A 592 32.40 19.39 -2.01
N GLU A 593 33.62 18.89 -1.87
CA GLU A 593 34.83 19.67 -1.73
C GLU A 593 35.52 19.77 -3.10
N PHE A 594 35.89 21.01 -3.51
CA PHE A 594 36.64 21.29 -4.71
C PHE A 594 37.97 21.93 -4.32
N LYS A 595 39.07 21.20 -4.54
CA LYS A 595 40.42 21.67 -4.25
C LYS A 595 40.95 22.54 -5.38
N LYS A 596 41.81 23.50 -5.04
CA LYS A 596 42.41 24.40 -6.02
C LYS A 596 43.14 23.65 -7.15
N ASP A 597 43.89 22.60 -6.81
CA ASP A 597 44.66 21.81 -7.79
C ASP A 597 43.73 21.08 -8.80
N GLU A 598 42.52 20.72 -8.39
CA GLU A 598 41.51 20.14 -9.28
C GLU A 598 40.93 21.21 -10.21
N LEU A 599 40.68 22.39 -9.68
CA LEU A 599 40.23 23.52 -10.48
C LEU A 599 41.32 23.97 -11.50
N ASP A 600 42.56 24.07 -11.06
CA ASP A 600 43.68 24.45 -11.94
C ASP A 600 43.82 23.43 -13.10
N LYS A 601 43.66 22.13 -12.84
CA LYS A 601 43.61 21.08 -13.88
C LYS A 601 42.46 21.26 -14.87
N LEU A 602 41.26 21.65 -14.41
CA LEU A 602 40.12 21.91 -15.29
C LEU A 602 40.37 23.08 -16.24
N PHE A 603 41.23 24.05 -15.84
CA PHE A 603 41.63 25.18 -16.65
C PHE A 603 42.96 24.94 -17.40
N GLY A 604 43.47 23.69 -17.38
CA GLY A 604 44.71 23.35 -18.11
C GLY A 604 45.99 23.87 -17.47
N ARG A 605 46.00 24.11 -16.17
CA ARG A 605 47.16 24.57 -15.38
C ARG A 605 47.64 23.49 -14.41
#